data_4089ecb107e8c49bc83b21b736f88924
#
_entry.id   4089ecb107e8c49bc83b21b736f88924
#
_cell.length_a   1.000
_cell.length_b   1.000
_cell.length_c   1.000
_cell.angle_alpha   90.00
_cell.angle_beta   90.00
_cell.angle_gamma   90.00
#
_symmetry.space_group_name_H-M   'P 1'
#
loop_
_entity.id
_entity.type
_entity.pdbx_description
1 polymer ?
#
loop_
_entity_poly.entity_id
_entity_poly.type
_entity_poly.pdbx_seq_one_letter_code
_entity_poly.pdbx_strand_id
1 'polypeptide(L)'
;SDDAKLLIERTRQSFFEGIKFATAGNHLHQISAAIGDYAESFGYGVVRDLCGHGIGKHMHEDPEIPNFRQFRRGIKLRPGMTLAIEPMVDLGSAEVVWMDDDWTVVTEDWSLSAHYENTILITDGEPEIFTLTESEIATGRWNQYLGRQTEA
;
A
#
# COMPACT_ATOMS: atom_id res chain seq x y z
N SER A 1 20.35 -9.28 1.34
CA SER A 1 20.04 -10.47 2.15
C SER A 1 18.73 -11.07 1.70
N ASP A 2 18.42 -12.28 2.11
CA ASP A 2 17.13 -12.91 1.80
C ASP A 2 15.99 -12.25 2.56
N ASP A 3 16.25 -11.76 3.77
CA ASP A 3 15.27 -10.97 4.54
C ASP A 3 14.86 -9.70 3.78
N ALA A 4 15.80 -8.98 3.16
CA ALA A 4 15.49 -7.81 2.34
C ALA A 4 14.60 -8.16 1.15
N LYS A 5 14.87 -9.27 0.48
CA LYS A 5 14.04 -9.73 -0.66
C LYS A 5 12.63 -10.09 -0.21
N LEU A 6 12.52 -10.82 0.91
CA LEU A 6 11.23 -11.18 1.49
C LEU A 6 10.45 -9.95 1.94
N LEU A 7 11.11 -8.97 2.57
CA LEU A 7 10.47 -7.73 2.99
C LEU A 7 9.91 -6.98 1.78
N ILE A 8 10.69 -6.78 0.71
CA ILE A 8 10.25 -6.13 -0.52
C ILE A 8 9.05 -6.85 -1.13
N GLU A 9 9.12 -8.18 -1.24
CA GLU A 9 8.05 -8.99 -1.83
C GLU A 9 6.76 -8.93 -1.00
N ARG A 10 6.87 -9.01 0.32
CA ARG A 10 5.72 -8.94 1.23
C ARG A 10 5.12 -7.55 1.30
N THR A 11 5.93 -6.49 1.24
CA THR A 11 5.45 -5.11 1.13
C THR A 11 4.66 -4.91 -0.15
N ARG A 12 5.17 -5.42 -1.28
CA ARG A 12 4.45 -5.42 -2.56
C ARG A 12 3.14 -6.20 -2.44
N GLN A 13 3.17 -7.42 -1.90
CA GLN A 13 1.96 -8.23 -1.75
C GLN A 13 0.92 -7.56 -0.86
N SER A 14 1.32 -6.85 0.21
CA SER A 14 0.37 -6.14 1.09
C SER A 14 -0.46 -5.10 0.33
N PHE A 15 0.16 -4.37 -0.62
CA PHE A 15 -0.57 -3.48 -1.52
C PHE A 15 -1.66 -4.24 -2.29
N PHE A 16 -1.32 -5.38 -2.89
CA PHE A 16 -2.29 -6.16 -3.66
C PHE A 16 -3.38 -6.78 -2.78
N GLU A 17 -3.08 -7.16 -1.54
CA GLU A 17 -4.12 -7.56 -0.58
C GLU A 17 -5.09 -6.41 -0.28
N GLY A 18 -4.57 -5.20 -0.11
CA GLY A 18 -5.38 -4.00 0.11
C GLY A 18 -6.31 -3.68 -1.05
N ILE A 19 -5.79 -3.66 -2.27
CA ILE A 19 -6.58 -3.25 -3.44
C ILE A 19 -7.69 -4.23 -3.83
N LYS A 20 -7.70 -5.46 -3.32
CA LYS A 20 -8.85 -6.37 -3.44
C LYS A 20 -10.14 -5.76 -2.87
N PHE A 21 -10.02 -4.81 -1.95
CA PHE A 21 -11.13 -4.09 -1.34
C PHE A 21 -11.38 -2.71 -1.96
N ALA A 22 -10.58 -2.31 -2.95
CA ALA A 22 -10.65 -0.99 -3.59
C ALA A 22 -11.75 -0.92 -4.66
N THR A 23 -12.97 -1.30 -4.29
CA THR A 23 -14.15 -1.32 -5.16
C THR A 23 -15.19 -0.34 -4.65
N ALA A 24 -15.93 0.30 -5.55
CA ALA A 24 -17.02 1.20 -5.19
C ALA A 24 -18.02 0.53 -4.23
N GLY A 25 -18.44 1.27 -3.22
CA GLY A 25 -19.35 0.77 -2.18
C GLY A 25 -18.65 0.26 -0.91
N ASN A 26 -17.41 -0.18 -1.00
CA ASN A 26 -16.58 -0.51 0.15
C ASN A 26 -16.17 0.74 0.94
N HIS A 27 -15.58 0.56 2.09
CA HIS A 27 -15.06 1.64 2.92
C HIS A 27 -13.53 1.60 2.98
N LEU A 28 -12.91 2.77 3.10
CA LEU A 28 -11.46 2.95 3.07
C LEU A 28 -10.71 2.05 4.07
N HIS A 29 -11.25 1.89 5.29
CA HIS A 29 -10.62 1.05 6.32
C HIS A 29 -10.42 -0.41 5.90
N GLN A 30 -11.17 -0.92 4.92
CA GLN A 30 -11.02 -2.30 4.45
C GLN A 30 -9.71 -2.47 3.67
N ILE A 31 -9.32 -1.45 2.89
CA ILE A 31 -8.00 -1.40 2.22
C ILE A 31 -6.91 -1.36 3.29
N SER A 32 -6.99 -0.40 4.21
CA SER A 32 -6.02 -0.20 5.30
C SER A 32 -5.84 -1.46 6.16
N ALA A 33 -6.93 -2.11 6.53
CA ALA A 33 -6.90 -3.32 7.34
C ALA A 33 -6.25 -4.49 6.60
N ALA A 34 -6.58 -4.69 5.32
CA ALA A 34 -6.03 -5.80 4.55
C ALA A 34 -4.50 -5.65 4.35
N ILE A 35 -4.02 -4.42 4.13
CA ILE A 35 -2.57 -4.12 4.05
C ILE A 35 -1.89 -4.49 5.37
N GLY A 36 -2.38 -3.90 6.48
CA GLY A 36 -1.76 -4.07 7.79
C GLY A 36 -1.81 -5.51 8.26
N ASP A 37 -2.98 -6.14 8.23
CA ASP A 37 -3.16 -7.53 8.67
C ASP A 37 -2.23 -8.49 7.92
N TYR A 38 -2.02 -8.26 6.62
CA TYR A 38 -1.10 -9.07 5.84
C TYR A 38 0.35 -8.88 6.30
N ALA A 39 0.85 -7.64 6.38
CA ALA A 39 2.22 -7.36 6.77
C ALA A 39 2.51 -7.81 8.23
N GLU A 40 1.61 -7.47 9.16
CA GLU A 40 1.72 -7.82 10.57
C GLU A 40 1.64 -9.34 10.82
N SER A 41 1.02 -10.13 9.93
CA SER A 41 0.98 -11.60 10.03
C SER A 41 2.36 -12.25 9.94
N PHE A 42 3.37 -11.55 9.42
CA PHE A 42 4.77 -11.98 9.37
C PHE A 42 5.61 -11.42 10.52
N GLY A 43 5.00 -10.67 11.44
CA GLY A 43 5.71 -9.98 12.53
C GLY A 43 6.39 -8.69 12.09
N TYR A 44 6.03 -8.12 10.94
CA TYR A 44 6.59 -6.85 10.45
C TYR A 44 5.89 -5.66 11.09
N GLY A 45 6.64 -4.58 11.29
CA GLY A 45 6.10 -3.28 11.63
C GLY A 45 5.44 -2.63 10.40
N VAL A 46 4.33 -1.92 10.62
CA VAL A 46 3.69 -1.10 9.58
C VAL A 46 3.75 0.35 10.04
N VAL A 47 4.44 1.20 9.28
CA VAL A 47 4.64 2.62 9.62
C VAL A 47 3.30 3.31 9.81
N ARG A 48 3.18 4.11 10.89
CA ARG A 48 1.94 4.77 11.29
C ARG A 48 1.95 6.29 11.10
N ASP A 49 3.13 6.89 11.07
CA ASP A 49 3.31 8.33 10.96
C ASP A 49 3.24 8.84 9.52
N LEU A 50 3.29 7.93 8.56
CA LEU A 50 3.15 8.19 7.14
C LEU A 50 2.03 7.33 6.56
N CYS A 51 1.34 7.84 5.55
CA CYS A 51 0.18 7.17 4.97
C CYS A 51 0.02 7.53 3.49
N GLY A 52 -0.75 6.72 2.78
CA GLY A 52 -1.22 7.05 1.45
C GLY A 52 -2.25 8.17 1.46
N HIS A 53 -2.68 8.61 0.31
CA HIS A 53 -3.51 9.80 0.16
C HIS A 53 -4.38 9.77 -1.10
N GLY A 54 -5.40 10.64 -1.13
CA GLY A 54 -6.06 11.01 -2.38
C GLY A 54 -5.08 11.74 -3.31
N ILE A 55 -5.25 11.60 -4.60
CA ILE A 55 -4.42 12.26 -5.60
C ILE A 55 -5.30 12.73 -6.77
N GLY A 56 -5.06 13.95 -7.27
CA GLY A 56 -5.84 14.52 -8.36
C GLY A 56 -5.16 15.75 -8.95
N LYS A 57 -5.69 16.94 -8.72
CA LYS A 57 -5.06 18.19 -9.15
C LYS A 57 -3.78 18.49 -8.38
N HIS A 58 -3.75 18.06 -7.13
CA HIS A 58 -2.59 18.16 -6.26
C HIS A 58 -2.05 16.75 -5.97
N MET A 59 -0.75 16.68 -5.65
CA MET A 59 -0.12 15.41 -5.33
C MET A 59 -0.75 14.79 -4.07
N HIS A 60 -0.95 15.58 -3.05
CA HIS A 60 -1.56 15.15 -1.79
C HIS A 60 -2.93 15.80 -1.62
N GLU A 61 -3.97 14.99 -1.64
CA GLU A 61 -5.36 15.37 -1.39
C GLU A 61 -6.00 14.43 -0.36
N ASP A 62 -7.11 14.85 0.25
CA ASP A 62 -7.93 13.95 1.06
C ASP A 62 -8.46 12.77 0.22
N PRO A 63 -8.65 11.60 0.85
CA PRO A 63 -8.43 11.26 2.26
C PRO A 63 -7.01 10.80 2.55
N GLU A 64 -6.58 10.88 3.82
CA GLU A 64 -5.45 10.06 4.29
C GLU A 64 -5.81 8.57 4.24
N ILE A 65 -4.83 7.73 3.86
CA ILE A 65 -5.00 6.28 3.68
C ILE A 65 -3.97 5.54 4.52
N PRO A 66 -4.23 5.33 5.82
CA PRO A 66 -3.34 4.55 6.66
C PRO A 66 -3.16 3.12 6.13
N ASN A 67 -1.97 2.55 6.32
CA ASN A 67 -1.65 1.20 5.88
C ASN A 67 -1.89 0.13 6.98
N PHE A 68 -2.64 0.47 8.03
CA PHE A 68 -2.94 -0.39 9.18
C PHE A 68 -4.42 -0.28 9.57
N ARG A 69 -4.91 -1.25 10.32
CA ARG A 69 -6.31 -1.33 10.74
C ARG A 69 -6.77 -0.09 11.50
N GLN A 70 -7.88 0.49 11.04
CA GLN A 70 -8.51 1.66 11.64
C GLN A 70 -9.80 1.28 12.37
N PHE A 71 -10.09 1.98 13.49
CA PHE A 71 -11.38 1.83 14.19
C PHE A 71 -12.56 2.41 13.39
N ARG A 72 -12.33 3.53 12.71
CA ARG A 72 -13.36 4.20 11.92
C ARG A 72 -13.37 3.63 10.51
N ARG A 73 -14.58 3.51 9.95
CA ARG A 73 -14.76 2.98 8.59
C ARG A 73 -14.10 3.85 7.49
N GLY A 74 -13.89 5.13 7.78
CA GLY A 74 -13.44 6.07 6.77
C GLY A 74 -14.52 6.36 5.74
N ILE A 75 -14.14 6.99 4.65
CA ILE A 75 -15.04 7.33 3.55
C ILE A 75 -15.52 6.07 2.83
N LYS A 76 -16.69 6.17 2.20
CA LYS A 76 -17.19 5.17 1.26
C LYS A 76 -16.55 5.43 -0.10
N LEU A 77 -15.96 4.40 -0.68
CA LEU A 77 -15.32 4.47 -1.99
C LEU A 77 -16.38 4.68 -3.08
N ARG A 78 -16.07 5.55 -4.04
CA ARG A 78 -16.93 5.89 -5.18
C ARG A 78 -16.14 5.78 -6.47
N PRO A 79 -16.77 5.40 -7.59
CA PRO A 79 -16.11 5.40 -8.88
C PRO A 79 -15.54 6.79 -9.21
N GLY A 80 -14.38 6.82 -9.82
CA GLY A 80 -13.68 8.04 -10.19
C GLY A 80 -12.72 8.59 -9.11
N MET A 81 -12.71 8.03 -7.91
CA MET A 81 -11.69 8.36 -6.90
C MET A 81 -10.34 7.81 -7.33
N THR A 82 -9.30 8.66 -7.27
CA THR A 82 -7.90 8.28 -7.48
C THR A 82 -7.14 8.34 -6.16
N LEU A 83 -6.44 7.27 -5.83
CA LEU A 83 -5.82 7.07 -4.53
C LEU A 83 -4.38 6.58 -4.71
N ALA A 84 -3.42 7.18 -4.01
CA ALA A 84 -2.08 6.66 -3.83
C ALA A 84 -2.09 5.69 -2.63
N ILE A 85 -1.87 4.42 -2.89
CA ILE A 85 -1.77 3.37 -1.88
C ILE A 85 -0.31 2.98 -1.76
N GLU A 86 0.27 3.16 -0.57
CA GLU A 86 1.72 3.17 -0.40
C GLU A 86 2.17 2.54 0.94
N PRO A 87 2.01 1.23 1.11
CA PRO A 87 2.48 0.55 2.30
C PRO A 87 3.98 0.75 2.51
N MET A 88 4.33 1.16 3.74
CA MET A 88 5.67 1.25 4.29
C MET A 88 5.78 0.23 5.40
N VAL A 89 6.66 -0.74 5.23
CA VAL A 89 6.76 -1.93 6.09
C VAL A 89 8.19 -2.13 6.55
N ASP A 90 8.35 -2.32 7.86
CA ASP A 90 9.62 -2.47 8.53
C ASP A 90 9.86 -3.91 8.99
N LEU A 91 11.09 -4.37 8.88
CA LEU A 91 11.46 -5.72 9.34
C LEU A 91 11.35 -5.85 10.86
N GLY A 92 11.47 -4.74 11.59
CA GLY A 92 11.39 -4.61 13.03
C GLY A 92 10.12 -3.89 13.51
N SER A 93 10.31 -2.88 14.35
CA SER A 93 9.20 -2.10 14.91
C SER A 93 8.57 -1.16 13.88
N ALA A 94 7.35 -0.70 14.17
CA ALA A 94 6.63 0.25 13.32
C ALA A 94 7.06 1.71 13.55
N GLU A 95 7.94 1.93 14.52
CA GLU A 95 8.34 3.27 14.95
C GLU A 95 9.41 3.84 14.00
N VAL A 96 9.24 5.12 13.66
CA VAL A 96 10.15 5.85 12.77
C VAL A 96 10.67 7.12 13.43
N VAL A 97 11.82 7.59 12.96
CA VAL A 97 12.47 8.82 13.43
C VAL A 97 12.77 9.73 12.25
N TRP A 98 12.44 11.01 12.40
CA TRP A 98 12.81 12.07 11.46
C TRP A 98 14.23 12.53 11.75
N MET A 99 15.04 12.62 10.70
CA MET A 99 16.42 13.10 10.82
C MET A 99 16.46 14.63 10.82
N ASP A 100 17.63 15.20 11.17
CA ASP A 100 17.84 16.64 11.31
C ASP A 100 17.69 17.43 9.98
N ASP A 101 17.58 16.75 8.86
CA ASP A 101 17.34 17.36 7.55
C ASP A 101 15.85 17.65 7.26
N ASP A 102 14.96 17.37 8.21
CA ASP A 102 13.50 17.54 8.12
C ASP A 102 12.86 16.76 6.92
N TRP A 103 13.59 15.81 6.37
CA TRP A 103 13.16 15.03 5.19
C TRP A 103 13.34 13.53 5.36
N THR A 104 14.51 13.10 5.78
CA THR A 104 14.84 11.68 5.88
C THR A 104 14.12 11.05 7.06
N VAL A 105 13.41 9.95 6.80
CA VAL A 105 12.75 9.13 7.81
C VAL A 105 13.43 7.77 7.83
N VAL A 106 13.78 7.31 9.03
CA VAL A 106 14.43 6.02 9.25
C VAL A 106 13.67 5.23 10.31
N THR A 107 13.80 3.90 10.31
CA THR A 107 13.28 3.07 11.39
C THR A 107 14.00 3.38 12.70
N GLU A 108 13.27 3.47 13.82
CA GLU A 108 13.88 3.77 15.14
C GLU A 108 14.90 2.71 15.54
N ASP A 109 14.64 1.45 15.21
CA ASP A 109 15.49 0.30 15.53
C ASP A 109 16.57 0.00 14.47
N TRP A 110 16.70 0.86 13.43
CA TRP A 110 17.63 0.71 12.33
C TRP A 110 17.44 -0.59 11.51
N SER A 111 16.27 -1.21 11.61
CA SER A 111 15.91 -2.35 10.79
C SER A 111 15.67 -1.94 9.33
N LEU A 112 15.62 -2.93 8.44
CA LEU A 112 15.31 -2.69 7.03
C LEU A 112 13.85 -2.24 6.89
N SER A 113 13.62 -1.28 6.01
CA SER A 113 12.30 -0.82 5.60
C SER A 113 12.10 -1.01 4.09
N ALA A 114 10.87 -1.23 3.67
CA ALA A 114 10.49 -1.27 2.27
C ALA A 114 9.20 -0.46 2.04
N HIS A 115 9.16 0.23 0.90
CA HIS A 115 8.02 1.01 0.44
C HIS A 115 7.60 0.51 -0.96
N TYR A 116 6.30 0.34 -1.15
CA TYR A 116 5.72 0.02 -2.45
C TYR A 116 4.49 0.88 -2.70
N GLU A 117 4.41 1.53 -3.86
CA GLU A 117 3.35 2.48 -4.15
C GLU A 117 2.79 2.29 -5.55
N ASN A 118 1.49 2.44 -5.68
CA ASN A 118 0.81 2.71 -6.95
C ASN A 118 -0.39 3.63 -6.77
N THR A 119 -0.65 4.43 -7.79
CA THR A 119 -1.92 5.16 -7.93
C THR A 119 -2.97 4.26 -8.56
N ILE A 120 -4.14 4.19 -7.93
CA ILE A 120 -5.27 3.40 -8.40
C ILE A 120 -6.48 4.29 -8.69
N LEU A 121 -7.33 3.84 -9.60
CA LEU A 121 -8.67 4.38 -9.85
C LEU A 121 -9.71 3.42 -9.25
N ILE A 122 -10.61 3.96 -8.43
CA ILE A 122 -11.78 3.20 -7.98
C ILE A 122 -12.81 3.12 -9.10
N THR A 123 -13.25 1.89 -9.40
CA THR A 123 -14.29 1.60 -10.39
C THR A 123 -15.48 0.89 -9.72
N ASP A 124 -16.53 0.60 -10.47
CA ASP A 124 -17.64 -0.24 -10.00
C ASP A 124 -17.26 -1.74 -9.86
N GLY A 125 -16.13 -2.12 -10.45
CA GLY A 125 -15.53 -3.45 -10.36
C GLY A 125 -14.17 -3.43 -9.67
N GLU A 126 -13.21 -4.10 -10.29
CA GLU A 126 -11.82 -4.10 -9.84
C GLU A 126 -11.16 -2.74 -10.07
N PRO A 127 -10.26 -2.29 -9.18
CA PRO A 127 -9.55 -1.05 -9.38
C PRO A 127 -8.63 -1.12 -10.59
N GLU A 128 -8.43 0.01 -11.25
CA GLU A 128 -7.42 0.17 -12.30
C GLU A 128 -6.14 0.72 -11.68
N ILE A 129 -4.99 0.13 -12.00
CA ILE A 129 -3.68 0.57 -11.50
C ILE A 129 -3.02 1.43 -12.58
N PHE A 130 -2.79 2.72 -12.31
CA PHE A 130 -2.28 3.67 -13.30
C PHE A 130 -0.75 3.66 -13.45
N THR A 131 -0.03 3.29 -12.42
CA THR A 131 1.44 3.47 -12.33
C THR A 131 2.23 2.18 -12.48
N LEU A 132 1.62 1.13 -13.05
CA LEU A 132 2.38 -0.05 -13.45
C LEU A 132 3.42 0.33 -14.50
N THR A 133 4.61 -0.24 -14.38
CA THR A 133 5.68 -0.07 -15.38
C THR A 133 5.33 -0.76 -16.70
N GLU A 134 5.91 -0.31 -17.80
CA GLU A 134 5.74 -0.97 -19.11
C GLU A 134 6.09 -2.47 -19.05
N SER A 135 7.12 -2.84 -18.29
CA SER A 135 7.52 -4.23 -18.09
C SER A 135 6.46 -5.04 -17.32
N GLU A 136 5.85 -4.46 -16.29
CA GLU A 136 4.77 -5.11 -15.54
C GLU A 136 3.53 -5.31 -16.41
N ILE A 137 3.16 -4.31 -17.21
CA ILE A 137 2.06 -4.38 -18.16
C ILE A 137 2.33 -5.48 -19.20
N ALA A 138 3.50 -5.44 -19.84
CA ALA A 138 3.88 -6.37 -20.91
C ALA A 138 3.96 -7.83 -20.46
N THR A 139 4.43 -8.07 -19.22
CA THR A 139 4.58 -9.41 -18.67
C THR A 139 3.32 -9.93 -17.96
N GLY A 140 2.42 -9.04 -17.56
CA GLY A 140 1.25 -9.36 -16.75
C GLY A 140 1.58 -9.98 -15.38
N ARG A 141 2.86 -10.02 -14.99
CA ARG A 141 3.32 -10.70 -13.76
C ARG A 141 2.67 -10.17 -12.47
N TRP A 142 2.26 -8.91 -12.46
CA TRP A 142 1.56 -8.32 -11.32
C TRP A 142 0.25 -9.05 -10.98
N ASN A 143 -0.37 -9.72 -11.96
CA ASN A 143 -1.60 -10.50 -11.76
C ASN A 143 -1.43 -11.66 -10.76
N GLN A 144 -0.20 -12.20 -10.62
CA GLN A 144 0.09 -13.25 -9.65
C GLN A 144 -0.23 -12.82 -8.22
N TYR A 145 -0.01 -11.55 -7.90
CA TYR A 145 -0.29 -10.99 -6.57
C TYR A 145 -1.79 -10.92 -6.24
N LEU A 146 -2.65 -10.92 -7.26
CA LEU A 146 -4.10 -11.02 -7.13
C LEU A 146 -4.60 -12.48 -7.20
N GLY A 147 -3.70 -13.45 -7.27
CA GLY A 147 -4.03 -14.86 -7.40
C GLY A 147 -4.57 -15.25 -8.79
N ARG A 148 -4.33 -14.41 -9.80
CA ARG A 148 -4.72 -14.68 -11.18
C ARG A 148 -3.63 -15.48 -11.89
N GLN A 149 -4.03 -16.44 -12.74
CA GLN A 149 -3.06 -17.10 -13.62
C GLN A 149 -2.60 -16.10 -14.69
N THR A 150 -1.30 -15.92 -14.83
CA THR A 150 -0.72 -15.27 -16.01
C THR A 150 -0.83 -16.26 -17.14
N GLU A 151 -1.60 -15.94 -18.17
CA GLU A 151 -1.55 -16.71 -19.41
C GLU A 151 -0.12 -16.65 -19.96
N ALA A 152 0.46 -17.83 -20.21
CA ALA A 152 1.83 -18.00 -20.69
C ALA A 152 1.92 -17.67 -22.19
#